data_6af0de7a05f41347f79adb74a1a252a0
#
_entry.id   6af0de7a05f41347f79adb74a1a252a0
#
_cell.length_a   1.000
_cell.length_b   1.000
_cell.length_c   1.000
_cell.angle_alpha   90.00
_cell.angle_beta   90.00
_cell.angle_gamma   90.00
#
_symmetry.space_group_name_H-M   'P 1'
#
loop_
_entity.id
_entity.type
_entity.pdbx_description
1 polymer ?
#
loop_
_entity_poly.entity_id
_entity_poly.type
_entity_poly.pdbx_seq_one_letter_code
_entity_poly.pdbx_strand_id
1 'polypeptide(L)'
;MIKIVFFDIDGTLRPFETGEIPEASKAAIQKAQDAGVLCAIATGRHWVEIYNEGLVEDMYFDAFVTLDGAYDYILHPEKARPVFQKQGAKKPQDYHFLIDEAGQPLPYFDPKNGELLLEESIAPEMVDKVLTMAEEDPFPILFLEERRLYANFVNDALLCCLSEIKSGLPPILP
;
A
#
# COMPACT_ATOMS: atom_id res chain seq x y z
N MET A 1 -16.28 -19.32 15.31
CA MET A 1 -16.48 -17.86 15.30
C MET A 1 -15.37 -17.25 14.46
N ILE A 2 -15.69 -16.45 13.44
CA ILE A 2 -14.72 -15.73 12.61
C ILE A 2 -14.06 -14.66 13.49
N LYS A 3 -12.72 -14.56 13.46
CA LYS A 3 -11.96 -13.61 14.27
C LYS A 3 -11.34 -12.49 13.44
N ILE A 4 -11.01 -12.79 12.17
CA ILE A 4 -10.42 -11.86 11.23
C ILE A 4 -10.95 -12.12 9.83
N VAL A 5 -11.10 -11.06 9.06
CA VAL A 5 -11.43 -11.09 7.62
C VAL A 5 -10.37 -10.29 6.88
N PHE A 6 -9.82 -10.87 5.82
CA PHE A 6 -8.88 -10.21 4.92
C PHE A 6 -9.61 -9.77 3.66
N PHE A 7 -9.30 -8.57 3.21
CA PHE A 7 -9.86 -7.95 2.01
C PHE A 7 -8.73 -7.59 1.05
N ASP A 8 -8.87 -8.01 -0.19
CA ASP A 8 -8.09 -7.46 -1.29
C ASP A 8 -8.67 -6.11 -1.72
N ILE A 9 -7.84 -5.26 -2.34
CA ILE A 9 -8.22 -3.90 -2.74
C ILE A 9 -8.79 -3.89 -4.16
N ASP A 10 -7.94 -4.21 -5.14
CA ASP A 10 -8.21 -3.98 -6.56
C ASP A 10 -9.19 -5.00 -7.12
N GLY A 11 -10.35 -4.55 -7.58
CA GLY A 11 -11.43 -5.42 -8.05
C GLY A 11 -12.24 -6.10 -6.94
N THR A 12 -11.85 -5.95 -5.66
CA THR A 12 -12.54 -6.53 -4.49
C THR A 12 -13.20 -5.46 -3.65
N LEU A 13 -12.44 -4.71 -2.85
CA LEU A 13 -12.98 -3.56 -2.11
C LEU A 13 -13.31 -2.39 -3.04
N ARG A 14 -12.45 -2.15 -4.03
CA ARG A 14 -12.58 -1.09 -5.03
C ARG A 14 -12.85 -1.72 -6.39
N PRO A 15 -14.11 -1.75 -6.87
CA PRO A 15 -14.43 -2.19 -8.22
C PRO A 15 -13.67 -1.35 -9.25
N PHE A 16 -13.15 -2.00 -10.30
CA PHE A 16 -12.37 -1.33 -11.35
C PHE A 16 -13.16 -0.24 -12.08
N GLU A 17 -14.50 -0.38 -12.16
CA GLU A 17 -15.38 0.57 -12.83
C GLU A 17 -15.46 1.91 -12.09
N THR A 18 -15.63 1.88 -10.77
CA THR A 18 -15.81 3.09 -9.95
C THR A 18 -14.50 3.58 -9.34
N GLY A 19 -13.62 2.66 -8.94
CA GLY A 19 -12.40 2.98 -8.21
C GLY A 19 -12.63 3.53 -6.80
N GLU A 20 -13.85 3.33 -6.26
CA GLU A 20 -14.25 3.78 -4.91
C GLU A 20 -14.84 2.62 -4.14
N ILE A 21 -14.67 2.61 -2.81
CA ILE A 21 -15.26 1.59 -1.95
C ILE A 21 -16.77 1.87 -1.81
N PRO A 22 -17.65 0.91 -2.18
CA PRO A 22 -19.09 1.11 -2.04
C PRO A 22 -19.50 1.37 -0.59
N GLU A 23 -20.42 2.29 -0.35
CA GLU A 23 -20.91 2.64 0.99
C GLU A 23 -21.47 1.42 1.74
N ALA A 24 -22.10 0.48 1.02
CA ALA A 24 -22.57 -0.77 1.61
C ALA A 24 -21.42 -1.63 2.17
N SER A 25 -20.28 -1.66 1.47
CA SER A 25 -19.07 -2.38 1.92
C SER A 25 -18.46 -1.70 3.13
N LYS A 26 -18.36 -0.36 3.14
CA LYS A 26 -17.89 0.41 4.30
C LYS A 26 -18.74 0.13 5.53
N ALA A 27 -20.05 0.18 5.40
CA ALA A 27 -21.00 -0.09 6.48
C ALA A 27 -20.90 -1.53 7.00
N ALA A 28 -20.68 -2.51 6.10
CA ALA A 28 -20.54 -3.91 6.48
C ALA A 28 -19.23 -4.16 7.25
N ILE A 29 -18.13 -3.57 6.80
CA ILE A 29 -16.82 -3.67 7.46
C ILE A 29 -16.89 -3.02 8.85
N GLN A 30 -17.43 -1.82 8.95
CA GLN A 30 -17.60 -1.15 10.25
C GLN A 30 -18.43 -2.00 11.22
N LYS A 31 -19.53 -2.58 10.74
CA LYS A 31 -20.36 -3.48 11.56
C LYS A 31 -19.61 -4.72 12.03
N ALA A 32 -18.73 -5.28 11.19
CA ALA A 32 -17.90 -6.43 11.57
C ALA A 32 -16.90 -6.05 12.66
N GLN A 33 -16.25 -4.89 12.51
CA GLN A 33 -15.32 -4.33 13.50
C GLN A 33 -16.02 -4.03 14.83
N ASP A 34 -17.22 -3.47 14.80
CA ASP A 34 -18.03 -3.20 16.00
C ASP A 34 -18.44 -4.48 16.72
N ALA A 35 -18.55 -5.60 15.99
CA ALA A 35 -18.78 -6.92 16.55
C ALA A 35 -17.51 -7.63 17.04
N GLY A 36 -16.36 -6.96 17.01
CA GLY A 36 -15.07 -7.48 17.47
C GLY A 36 -14.36 -8.40 16.46
N VAL A 37 -14.74 -8.33 15.18
CA VAL A 37 -14.03 -9.04 14.11
C VAL A 37 -12.93 -8.10 13.59
N LEU A 38 -11.69 -8.57 13.57
CA LEU A 38 -10.59 -7.83 12.95
C LEU A 38 -10.78 -7.78 11.44
N CYS A 39 -10.50 -6.64 10.84
CA CYS A 39 -10.54 -6.44 9.40
C CYS A 39 -9.16 -6.04 8.91
N ALA A 40 -8.61 -6.80 7.97
CA ALA A 40 -7.27 -6.60 7.44
C ALA A 40 -7.28 -6.46 5.92
N ILE A 41 -6.32 -5.73 5.40
CA ILE A 41 -6.03 -5.68 3.96
C ILE A 41 -5.02 -6.77 3.62
N ALA A 42 -5.19 -7.43 2.46
CA ALA A 42 -4.21 -8.32 1.86
C ALA A 42 -4.10 -7.97 0.37
N THR A 43 -2.96 -7.44 -0.06
CA THR A 43 -2.80 -6.86 -1.40
C THR A 43 -1.35 -6.95 -1.89
N GLY A 44 -1.17 -7.00 -3.22
CA GLY A 44 0.13 -6.79 -3.85
C GLY A 44 0.65 -5.35 -3.78
N ARG A 45 -0.23 -4.38 -3.44
CA ARG A 45 0.15 -2.97 -3.34
C ARG A 45 1.13 -2.71 -2.23
N HIS A 46 1.98 -1.70 -2.49
CA HIS A 46 2.86 -1.14 -1.47
C HIS A 46 2.12 -0.15 -0.56
N TRP A 47 2.57 -0.02 0.68
CA TRP A 47 2.03 0.98 1.61
C TRP A 47 2.04 2.41 1.07
N VAL A 48 3.11 2.76 0.34
CA VAL A 48 3.22 4.07 -0.31
C VAL A 48 2.03 4.33 -1.23
N GLU A 49 1.62 3.33 -2.00
CA GLU A 49 0.45 3.43 -2.89
C GLU A 49 -0.84 3.51 -2.08
N ILE A 50 -1.05 2.59 -1.12
CA ILE A 50 -2.25 2.58 -0.28
C ILE A 50 -2.46 3.92 0.39
N TYR A 51 -1.41 4.49 0.96
CA TYR A 51 -1.47 5.75 1.66
C TYR A 51 -1.65 6.95 0.72
N ASN A 52 -0.81 7.05 -0.29
CA ASN A 52 -0.78 8.21 -1.17
C ASN A 52 -1.95 8.27 -2.14
N GLU A 53 -2.42 7.13 -2.63
CA GLU A 53 -3.57 7.04 -3.53
C GLU A 53 -4.91 6.98 -2.77
N GLY A 54 -4.86 6.92 -1.44
CA GLY A 54 -6.06 6.83 -0.63
C GLY A 54 -6.87 5.56 -0.95
N LEU A 55 -6.19 4.43 -1.20
CA LEU A 55 -6.85 3.22 -1.70
C LEU A 55 -7.87 2.62 -0.72
N VAL A 56 -7.73 2.90 0.55
CA VAL A 56 -8.70 2.50 1.59
C VAL A 56 -9.56 3.67 2.07
N GLU A 57 -9.46 4.82 1.38
CA GLU A 57 -10.19 6.05 1.69
C GLU A 57 -10.00 6.47 3.16
N ASP A 58 -11.08 6.72 3.89
CA ASP A 58 -11.09 7.06 5.31
C ASP A 58 -11.32 5.85 6.23
N MET A 59 -11.28 4.63 5.68
CA MET A 59 -11.52 3.41 6.43
C MET A 59 -10.31 3.01 7.25
N TYR A 60 -10.57 2.53 8.44
CA TYR A 60 -9.58 1.89 9.30
C TYR A 60 -9.54 0.38 9.07
N PHE A 61 -8.34 -0.18 9.02
CA PHE A 61 -8.10 -1.63 9.06
C PHE A 61 -7.11 -1.97 10.17
N ASP A 62 -7.30 -3.13 10.78
CA ASP A 62 -6.52 -3.56 11.95
C ASP A 62 -5.11 -4.05 11.55
N ALA A 63 -4.96 -4.57 10.33
CA ALA A 63 -3.69 -5.06 9.81
C ALA A 63 -3.61 -4.91 8.29
N PHE A 64 -2.38 -4.94 7.80
CA PHE A 64 -2.05 -4.88 6.38
C PHE A 64 -1.01 -5.93 6.03
N VAL A 65 -1.35 -6.79 5.10
CA VAL A 65 -0.47 -7.73 4.42
C VAL A 65 -0.22 -7.14 3.04
N THR A 66 0.97 -6.58 2.83
CA THR A 66 1.32 -5.83 1.61
C THR A 66 2.44 -6.51 0.85
N LEU A 67 2.67 -6.12 -0.41
CA LEU A 67 3.70 -6.70 -1.28
C LEU A 67 3.58 -8.23 -1.36
N ASP A 68 2.35 -8.74 -1.52
CA ASP A 68 2.04 -10.17 -1.55
C ASP A 68 2.50 -10.95 -0.29
N GLY A 69 2.53 -10.27 0.86
CA GLY A 69 2.96 -10.82 2.14
C GLY A 69 4.44 -10.62 2.46
N ALA A 70 5.16 -9.80 1.69
CA ALA A 70 6.55 -9.49 1.98
C ALA A 70 6.72 -8.39 3.04
N TYR A 71 5.66 -7.63 3.32
CA TYR A 71 5.69 -6.58 4.34
C TYR A 71 4.34 -6.51 5.07
N ASP A 72 4.31 -7.00 6.31
CA ASP A 72 3.09 -7.17 7.09
C ASP A 72 3.13 -6.35 8.36
N TYR A 73 2.06 -5.59 8.59
CA TYR A 73 1.97 -4.65 9.69
C TYR A 73 0.62 -4.72 10.39
N ILE A 74 0.62 -4.78 11.73
CA ILE A 74 -0.60 -4.68 12.54
C ILE A 74 -0.68 -3.33 13.22
N LEU A 75 -1.86 -2.71 13.21
CA LEU A 75 -2.10 -1.45 13.89
C LEU A 75 -2.66 -1.66 15.31
N HIS A 76 -2.33 -0.75 16.20
CA HIS A 76 -2.93 -0.68 17.54
C HIS A 76 -4.17 0.23 17.48
N PRO A 77 -5.40 -0.33 17.55
CA PRO A 77 -6.64 0.43 17.32
C PRO A 77 -6.78 1.69 18.16
N GLU A 78 -6.38 1.61 19.42
CA GLU A 78 -6.47 2.70 20.36
C GLU A 78 -5.55 3.89 20.01
N LYS A 79 -4.52 3.65 19.21
CA LYS A 79 -3.54 4.67 18.80
C LYS A 79 -3.74 5.09 17.35
N ALA A 80 -3.89 4.15 16.45
CA ALA A 80 -3.92 4.37 15.01
C ALA A 80 -5.25 4.94 14.49
N ARG A 81 -6.39 4.48 15.01
CA ARG A 81 -7.72 4.93 14.56
C ARG A 81 -7.90 6.45 14.51
N PRO A 82 -7.58 7.22 15.55
CA PRO A 82 -7.75 8.66 15.52
C PRO A 82 -6.90 9.37 14.48
N VAL A 83 -5.75 8.78 14.17
CA VAL A 83 -4.82 9.32 13.17
C VAL A 83 -5.37 9.07 11.77
N PHE A 84 -5.86 7.87 11.52
CA PHE A 84 -6.43 7.46 10.23
C PHE A 84 -7.62 8.34 9.82
N GLN A 85 -8.53 8.59 10.74
CA GLN A 85 -9.71 9.42 10.51
C GLN A 85 -9.39 10.89 10.18
N LYS A 86 -8.20 11.39 10.56
CA LYS A 86 -7.83 12.79 10.35
C LYS A 86 -7.14 13.09 9.03
N GLN A 87 -6.60 12.09 8.36
CA GLN A 87 -5.69 12.36 7.25
C GLN A 87 -6.37 12.56 5.89
N GLY A 88 -7.49 11.90 5.63
CA GLY A 88 -8.12 11.94 4.32
C GLY A 88 -7.23 11.38 3.19
N ALA A 89 -7.79 11.23 2.01
CA ALA A 89 -7.03 10.82 0.83
C ALA A 89 -6.05 11.91 0.39
N LYS A 90 -4.80 11.54 0.13
CA LYS A 90 -3.79 12.44 -0.46
C LYS A 90 -3.93 12.48 -1.97
N LYS A 91 -3.46 13.58 -2.56
CA LYS A 91 -3.44 13.71 -4.03
C LYS A 91 -2.26 12.94 -4.63
N PRO A 92 -2.38 12.42 -5.85
CA PRO A 92 -1.32 11.64 -6.51
C PRO A 92 0.06 12.30 -6.57
N GLN A 93 0.13 13.63 -6.58
CA GLN A 93 1.40 14.37 -6.60
C GLN A 93 2.16 14.36 -5.27
N ASP A 94 1.53 13.91 -4.19
CA ASP A 94 2.16 13.82 -2.86
C ASP A 94 2.88 12.47 -2.66
N TYR A 95 3.03 11.73 -3.75
CA TYR A 95 3.62 10.41 -3.81
C TYR A 95 5.11 10.42 -3.66
N HIS A 96 5.69 10.18 -2.55
CA HIS A 96 7.13 9.85 -2.65
C HIS A 96 7.63 8.97 -1.52
N PHE A 97 7.17 9.15 -0.29
CA PHE A 97 7.77 8.45 0.84
C PHE A 97 6.75 8.25 1.97
N LEU A 98 6.89 7.17 2.71
CA LEU A 98 6.20 6.99 4.00
C LEU A 98 6.87 7.79 5.13
N ILE A 99 7.57 8.82 4.77
CA ILE A 99 8.17 9.81 5.66
C ILE A 99 7.72 11.20 5.24
N ASP A 100 7.63 12.12 6.19
CA ASP A 100 7.37 13.53 5.91
C ASP A 100 8.64 14.25 5.41
N GLU A 101 8.50 15.55 5.11
CA GLU A 101 9.62 16.38 4.65
C GLU A 101 10.77 16.50 5.67
N ALA A 102 10.51 16.24 6.95
CA ALA A 102 11.50 16.23 8.02
C ALA A 102 12.15 14.84 8.22
N GLY A 103 11.81 13.85 7.38
CA GLY A 103 12.30 12.48 7.47
C GLY A 103 11.68 11.66 8.60
N GLN A 104 10.55 12.12 9.17
CA GLN A 104 9.83 11.37 10.20
C GLN A 104 8.84 10.40 9.57
N PRO A 105 8.64 9.20 10.16
CA PRO A 105 7.63 8.26 9.69
C PRO A 105 6.25 8.90 9.62
N LEU A 106 5.52 8.63 8.54
CA LEU A 106 4.11 9.00 8.47
C LEU A 106 3.33 8.26 9.57
N PRO A 107 2.23 8.84 10.06
CA PRO A 107 1.54 8.37 11.27
C PRO A 107 1.15 6.90 11.28
N TYR A 108 0.95 6.29 10.12
CA TYR A 108 0.64 4.87 10.03
C TYR A 108 1.81 3.95 10.36
N PHE A 109 3.01 4.38 10.00
CA PHE A 109 4.27 3.65 10.22
C PHE A 109 5.02 4.11 11.47
N ASP A 110 4.42 4.98 12.26
CA ASP A 110 4.97 5.28 13.58
C ASP A 110 4.89 3.99 14.43
N PRO A 111 6.03 3.48 14.93
CA PRO A 111 6.05 2.30 15.82
C PRO A 111 5.15 2.44 17.05
N LYS A 112 4.73 3.66 17.37
CA LYS A 112 3.73 3.91 18.42
C LYS A 112 2.32 3.51 18.00
N ASN A 113 2.03 3.40 16.72
CA ASN A 113 0.70 3.12 16.19
C ASN A 113 0.52 1.65 15.80
N GLY A 114 1.59 0.89 15.75
CA GLY A 114 1.51 -0.50 15.33
C GLY A 114 2.82 -1.25 15.46
N GLU A 115 2.87 -2.44 14.90
CA GLU A 115 3.98 -3.37 14.95
C GLU A 115 4.20 -4.02 13.58
N LEU A 116 5.45 -4.02 13.13
CA LEU A 116 5.88 -4.78 11.95
C LEU A 116 5.94 -6.26 12.34
N LEU A 117 5.18 -7.09 11.63
CA LEU A 117 5.10 -8.54 11.88
C LEU A 117 6.07 -9.33 11.02
N LEU A 118 6.22 -8.93 9.76
CA LEU A 118 7.07 -9.60 8.78
C LEU A 118 7.66 -8.56 7.82
N GLU A 119 8.92 -8.73 7.50
CA GLU A 119 9.63 -8.05 6.42
C GLU A 119 10.53 -9.05 5.72
N GLU A 120 10.25 -9.28 4.44
CA GLU A 120 11.03 -10.15 3.57
C GLU A 120 11.59 -9.32 2.41
N SER A 121 12.90 -9.37 2.21
CA SER A 121 13.59 -8.64 1.14
C SER A 121 14.18 -9.58 0.11
N ILE A 122 14.22 -9.14 -1.14
CA ILE A 122 14.96 -9.83 -2.18
C ILE A 122 16.46 -9.69 -1.89
N ALA A 123 17.20 -10.80 -1.96
CA ALA A 123 18.65 -10.79 -1.74
C ALA A 123 19.35 -9.85 -2.73
N PRO A 124 20.32 -9.03 -2.29
CA PRO A 124 21.03 -8.07 -3.15
C PRO A 124 21.59 -8.68 -4.44
N GLU A 125 22.10 -9.92 -4.36
CA GLU A 125 22.64 -10.62 -5.51
C GLU A 125 21.58 -10.95 -6.59
N MET A 126 20.32 -11.05 -6.18
CA MET A 126 19.21 -11.23 -7.12
C MET A 126 18.81 -9.89 -7.76
N VAL A 127 18.87 -8.82 -7.00
CA VAL A 127 18.67 -7.46 -7.53
C VAL A 127 19.73 -7.15 -8.58
N ASP A 128 21.02 -7.42 -8.29
CA ASP A 128 22.12 -7.22 -9.22
C ASP A 128 21.93 -8.00 -10.54
N LYS A 129 21.41 -9.23 -10.46
CA LYS A 129 21.09 -10.01 -11.66
C LYS A 129 20.01 -9.37 -12.51
N VAL A 130 18.95 -8.86 -11.88
CA VAL A 130 17.84 -8.18 -12.58
C VAL A 130 18.34 -6.88 -13.23
N LEU A 131 19.17 -6.13 -12.53
CA LEU A 131 19.80 -4.92 -13.09
C LEU A 131 20.70 -5.25 -14.29
N THR A 132 21.52 -6.29 -14.20
CA THR A 132 22.37 -6.75 -15.32
C THR A 132 21.53 -7.16 -16.53
N MET A 133 20.41 -7.85 -16.33
CA MET A 133 19.48 -8.19 -17.41
C MET A 133 18.88 -6.96 -18.06
N ALA A 134 18.53 -5.95 -17.25
CA ALA A 134 17.97 -4.69 -17.75
C ALA A 134 19.00 -3.81 -18.48
N GLU A 135 20.30 -3.98 -18.24
CA GLU A 135 21.38 -3.38 -19.03
C GLU A 135 21.50 -3.99 -20.42
N GLU A 136 21.31 -5.31 -20.54
CA GLU A 136 21.38 -6.04 -21.79
C GLU A 136 20.13 -5.86 -22.66
N ASP A 137 18.94 -5.91 -22.05
CA ASP A 137 17.65 -5.71 -22.69
C ASP A 137 16.78 -4.81 -21.81
N PRO A 138 16.72 -3.50 -22.08
CA PRO A 138 16.09 -2.52 -21.20
C PRO A 138 14.59 -2.76 -20.98
N PHE A 139 14.19 -2.96 -19.74
CA PHE A 139 12.79 -3.00 -19.29
C PHE A 139 12.58 -2.16 -18.02
N PRO A 140 11.38 -1.61 -17.81
CA PRO A 140 11.10 -0.84 -16.61
C PRO A 140 11.06 -1.76 -15.38
N ILE A 141 11.65 -1.29 -14.29
CA ILE A 141 11.69 -1.97 -13.00
C ILE A 141 11.06 -1.05 -11.98
N LEU A 142 10.09 -1.56 -11.21
CA LEU A 142 9.58 -0.89 -10.03
C LEU A 142 10.36 -1.40 -8.81
N PHE A 143 11.00 -0.49 -8.11
CA PHE A 143 11.68 -0.76 -6.85
C PHE A 143 10.73 -0.42 -5.71
N LEU A 144 10.47 -1.43 -4.90
CA LEU A 144 9.58 -1.36 -3.74
C LEU A 144 10.45 -1.52 -2.50
N GLU A 145 10.89 -0.40 -1.94
CA GLU A 145 11.66 -0.37 -0.70
C GLU A 145 10.73 -0.16 0.50
N GLU A 146 11.20 -0.40 1.69
CA GLU A 146 10.40 -0.27 2.92
C GLU A 146 9.51 0.99 2.95
N ARG A 147 10.03 2.13 2.53
CA ARG A 147 9.38 3.43 2.69
C ARG A 147 9.24 4.24 1.41
N ARG A 148 9.63 3.69 0.28
CA ARG A 148 9.56 4.39 -1.00
C ARG A 148 9.31 3.44 -2.15
N LEU A 149 8.75 4.01 -3.20
CA LEU A 149 8.47 3.37 -4.47
C LEU A 149 9.04 4.24 -5.58
N TYR A 150 9.77 3.66 -6.54
CA TYR A 150 10.29 4.38 -7.70
C TYR A 150 10.53 3.45 -8.89
N ALA A 151 10.74 4.03 -10.08
CA ALA A 151 11.10 3.28 -11.28
C ALA A 151 12.47 3.71 -11.80
N ASN A 152 13.16 2.81 -12.52
CA ASN A 152 14.40 3.17 -13.23
C ASN A 152 14.12 4.04 -14.46
N PHE A 153 13.06 3.74 -15.22
CA PHE A 153 12.54 4.56 -16.30
C PHE A 153 11.08 4.22 -16.60
N VAL A 154 10.44 5.00 -17.48
CA VAL A 154 9.05 4.81 -17.88
C VAL A 154 8.99 4.55 -19.38
N ASN A 155 8.16 3.57 -19.78
CA ASN A 155 7.79 3.30 -21.17
C ASN A 155 6.29 3.00 -21.27
N ASP A 156 5.81 2.77 -22.49
CA ASP A 156 4.39 2.53 -22.74
C ASP A 156 3.87 1.26 -22.04
N ALA A 157 4.71 0.24 -21.87
CA ALA A 157 4.33 -0.98 -21.18
C ALA A 157 4.04 -0.72 -19.68
N LEU A 158 4.93 0.02 -18.99
CA LEU A 158 4.71 0.41 -17.62
C LEU A 158 3.48 1.31 -17.46
N LEU A 159 3.30 2.28 -18.36
CA LEU A 159 2.12 3.16 -18.35
C LEU A 159 0.83 2.35 -18.53
N CYS A 160 0.83 1.37 -19.42
CA CYS A 160 -0.30 0.46 -19.63
C CYS A 160 -0.64 -0.29 -18.34
N CYS A 161 0.36 -0.96 -17.72
CA CYS A 161 0.17 -1.70 -16.48
C CYS A 161 -0.38 -0.80 -15.36
N LEU A 162 0.21 0.37 -15.15
CA LEU A 162 -0.24 1.31 -14.11
C LEU A 162 -1.66 1.81 -14.37
N SER A 163 -2.02 2.05 -15.63
CA SER A 163 -3.37 2.50 -15.99
C SER A 163 -4.44 1.43 -15.73
N GLU A 164 -4.12 0.15 -15.94
CA GLU A 164 -5.05 -0.96 -15.68
C GLU A 164 -5.43 -1.05 -14.20
N ILE A 165 -4.46 -0.88 -13.32
CA ILE A 165 -4.66 -0.88 -11.87
C ILE A 165 -4.97 0.52 -11.31
N LYS A 166 -5.12 1.52 -12.18
CA LYS A 166 -5.37 2.93 -11.81
C LYS A 166 -4.37 3.47 -10.79
N SER A 167 -3.11 3.04 -10.90
CA SER A 167 -2.02 3.54 -10.07
C SER A 167 -1.37 4.78 -10.68
N GLY A 168 -0.89 5.66 -9.82
CA GLY A 168 -0.12 6.83 -10.21
C GLY A 168 1.26 6.46 -10.76
N LEU A 169 1.86 7.38 -11.52
CA LEU A 169 3.21 7.22 -12.01
C LEU A 169 4.21 7.39 -10.85
N PRO A 170 5.05 6.39 -10.57
CA PRO A 170 6.08 6.52 -9.56
C PRO A 170 7.17 7.51 -9.99
N PRO A 171 7.90 8.13 -9.04
CA PRO A 171 9.06 8.92 -9.36
C PRO A 171 10.12 8.08 -10.08
N ILE A 172 10.86 8.70 -10.97
CA ILE A 172 12.00 8.08 -11.62
C ILE A 172 13.24 8.49 -10.85
N LEU A 173 13.97 7.50 -10.38
CA LEU A 173 15.28 7.71 -9.79
C LEU A 173 16.35 7.14 -10.72
N PRO A 174 17.47 7.86 -10.91
CA PRO A 174 18.58 7.41 -11.76
C PRO A 174 19.32 6.23 -11.13
#